data_06982266da3a67e4f95e354f30d25960
#
_entry.id   06982266da3a67e4f95e354f30d25960
#
_cell.length_a   1.000
_cell.length_b   1.000
_cell.length_c   1.000
_cell.angle_alpha   90.00
_cell.angle_beta   90.00
_cell.angle_gamma   90.00
#
_symmetry.space_group_name_H-M   'P 1'
#
loop_
_entity.id
_entity.type
_entity.pdbx_description
1 polymer ?
#
loop_
_entity_poly.entity_id
_entity_poly.type
_entity_poly.pdbx_seq_one_letter_code
_entity_poly.pdbx_strand_id
1 'polypeptide(L)'
;GRMGVRGFCKTILARTLLEGKLGAIQWAGLGPLVPNTLLMGWPWWWRDEPEKYVPELVSTINAATIHEKTLLLCHRLSSFPGADEELSGFIDVWWIIRDGGLMLLMAHLMRKHRVWRGCDLRL
;
A
#
# COMPACT_ATOMS: atom_id res chain seq x y z
N GLY A 1 20.76 5.36 5.16
CA GLY A 1 19.80 6.44 5.39
C GLY A 1 18.68 5.96 6.27
N ARG A 2 18.41 6.61 7.39
CA ARG A 2 17.23 6.29 8.22
C ARG A 2 16.00 6.77 7.45
N MET A 3 15.22 5.83 6.92
CA MET A 3 13.86 6.14 6.48
C MET A 3 13.08 6.62 7.71
N GLY A 4 12.56 7.85 7.66
CA GLY A 4 11.85 8.50 8.79
C GLY A 4 10.47 7.88 9.10
N VAL A 5 10.31 6.58 8.87
CA VAL A 5 9.07 5.84 9.16
C VAL A 5 8.99 5.63 10.68
N ARG A 6 7.94 6.17 11.29
CA ARG A 6 7.61 5.90 12.69
C ARG A 6 6.64 4.72 12.74
N GLY A 7 7.02 3.66 13.42
CA GLY A 7 6.18 2.46 13.51
C GLY A 7 6.89 1.31 14.21
N PHE A 8 6.17 0.22 14.34
CA PHE A 8 6.69 -1.02 14.90
C PHE A 8 7.12 -1.94 13.77
N CYS A 9 8.30 -2.52 13.90
CA CYS A 9 8.78 -3.55 12.99
C CYS A 9 8.49 -4.93 13.61
N LYS A 10 7.90 -5.82 12.82
CA LYS A 10 7.64 -7.20 13.21
C LYS A 10 8.22 -8.14 12.14
N THR A 11 8.97 -9.12 12.58
CA THR A 11 9.51 -10.15 11.69
C THR A 11 8.66 -11.41 11.82
N ILE A 12 8.27 -11.99 10.69
CA ILE A 12 7.49 -13.22 10.62
C ILE A 12 8.33 -14.26 9.90
N LEU A 13 8.51 -15.42 10.54
CA LEU A 13 9.14 -16.56 9.90
C LEU A 13 8.06 -17.40 9.22
N ALA A 14 8.21 -17.64 7.92
CA ALA A 14 7.28 -18.42 7.12
C ALA A 14 8.03 -19.24 6.07
N ARG A 15 7.42 -20.31 5.57
CA ARG A 15 8.01 -21.17 4.53
C ARG A 15 7.91 -20.53 3.14
N THR A 16 6.84 -19.78 2.90
CA THR A 16 6.59 -19.12 1.63
C THR A 16 6.25 -17.65 1.87
N LEU A 17 6.42 -16.81 0.83
CA LEU A 17 6.04 -15.41 0.88
C LEU A 17 4.54 -15.23 1.15
N LEU A 18 3.70 -16.09 0.56
CA LEU A 18 2.26 -16.05 0.77
C LEU A 18 1.90 -16.33 2.24
N GLU A 19 2.45 -17.40 2.83
CA GLU A 19 2.23 -17.69 4.25
C GLU A 19 2.64 -16.51 5.14
N GLY A 20 3.80 -15.90 4.86
CA GLY A 20 4.26 -14.72 5.57
C GLY A 20 3.32 -13.53 5.44
N LYS A 21 2.78 -13.27 4.25
CA LYS A 21 1.78 -12.22 4.02
C LYS A 21 0.49 -12.49 4.78
N LEU A 22 -0.05 -13.70 4.69
CA LEU A 22 -1.28 -14.08 5.39
C LEU A 22 -1.11 -13.98 6.92
N GLY A 23 0.02 -14.45 7.44
CA GLY A 23 0.36 -14.29 8.85
C GLY A 23 0.49 -12.82 9.26
N ALA A 24 1.11 -11.98 8.41
CA ALA A 24 1.21 -10.54 8.66
C ALA A 24 -0.16 -9.87 8.71
N ILE A 25 -1.06 -10.22 7.80
CA ILE A 25 -2.43 -9.68 7.77
C ILE A 25 -3.19 -10.04 9.04
N GLN A 26 -3.07 -11.28 9.49
CA GLN A 26 -3.78 -11.80 10.65
C GLN A 26 -3.23 -11.24 11.99
N TRP A 27 -1.91 -11.12 12.10
CA TRP A 27 -1.26 -10.86 13.39
C TRP A 27 -0.59 -9.47 13.47
N ALA A 28 -0.79 -8.62 12.46
CA ALA A 28 -0.28 -7.26 12.52
C ALA A 28 -1.04 -6.46 13.59
N GLY A 29 -0.26 -5.81 14.45
CA GLY A 29 -0.80 -4.97 15.51
C GLY A 29 -0.09 -5.16 16.83
N LEU A 30 -0.45 -4.34 17.79
CA LEU A 30 0.04 -4.37 19.16
C LEU A 30 -1.16 -4.26 20.12
N GLY A 31 -1.63 -5.40 20.64
CA GLY A 31 -2.84 -5.43 21.44
C GLY A 31 -4.04 -4.90 20.67
N PRO A 32 -4.78 -3.92 21.22
CA PRO A 32 -5.95 -3.34 20.53
C PRO A 32 -5.59 -2.44 19.35
N LEU A 33 -4.32 -2.08 19.14
CA LEU A 33 -3.84 -1.29 18.03
C LEU A 33 -3.61 -2.18 16.80
N VAL A 34 -4.67 -2.48 16.10
CA VAL A 34 -4.65 -3.29 14.87
C VAL A 34 -4.74 -2.37 13.66
N PRO A 35 -3.85 -2.49 12.67
CA PRO A 35 -3.96 -1.70 11.44
C PRO A 35 -5.22 -2.10 10.67
N ASN A 36 -5.93 -1.11 10.18
CA ASN A 36 -7.13 -1.26 9.35
C ASN A 36 -6.79 -1.20 7.85
N THR A 37 -5.57 -0.86 7.50
CA THR A 37 -5.14 -0.65 6.11
C THR A 37 -3.83 -1.37 5.86
N LEU A 38 -3.78 -2.09 4.76
CA LEU A 38 -2.59 -2.77 4.25
C LEU A 38 -2.08 -2.02 3.03
N LEU A 39 -0.78 -1.77 3.00
CA LEU A 39 -0.10 -1.19 1.85
C LEU A 39 0.88 -2.21 1.29
N MET A 40 0.77 -2.55 0.02
CA MET A 40 1.69 -3.47 -0.65
C MET A 40 1.98 -3.04 -2.08
N GLY A 41 3.13 -3.46 -2.58
CA GLY A 41 3.48 -3.26 -3.99
C GLY A 41 2.68 -4.18 -4.90
N TRP A 42 2.30 -3.67 -6.07
CA TRP A 42 1.74 -4.48 -7.14
C TRP A 42 2.80 -5.48 -7.63
N PRO A 43 2.49 -6.78 -7.73
CA PRO A 43 3.43 -7.77 -8.24
C PRO A 43 3.62 -7.57 -9.76
N TRP A 44 4.64 -6.80 -10.17
CA TRP A 44 4.88 -6.46 -11.58
C TRP A 44 5.19 -7.68 -12.45
N TRP A 45 5.67 -8.77 -11.85
CA TRP A 45 6.00 -10.05 -12.51
C TRP A 45 4.82 -10.99 -12.70
N TRP A 46 3.60 -10.60 -12.31
CA TRP A 46 2.42 -11.45 -12.41
C TRP A 46 2.10 -11.92 -13.84
N ARG A 47 2.57 -11.17 -14.87
CA ARG A 47 2.39 -11.54 -16.28
C ARG A 47 3.34 -12.62 -16.75
N ASP A 48 4.49 -12.74 -16.11
CA ASP A 48 5.52 -13.72 -16.45
C ASP A 48 5.17 -15.11 -15.92
N GLU A 49 4.61 -15.17 -14.70
CA GLU A 49 4.17 -16.41 -14.04
C GLU A 49 2.74 -16.25 -13.47
N PRO A 50 1.70 -16.10 -14.31
CA PRO A 50 0.35 -15.80 -13.83
C PRO A 50 -0.24 -16.92 -12.97
N GLU A 51 0.06 -18.17 -13.31
CA GLU A 51 -0.41 -19.35 -12.58
C GLU A 51 0.02 -19.36 -11.10
N LYS A 52 1.16 -18.75 -10.80
CA LYS A 52 1.70 -18.64 -9.45
C LYS A 52 1.22 -17.39 -8.73
N TYR A 53 1.35 -16.24 -9.36
CA TYR A 53 1.16 -14.95 -8.70
C TYR A 53 -0.28 -14.47 -8.64
N VAL A 54 -1.13 -14.88 -9.59
CA VAL A 54 -2.56 -14.52 -9.54
C VAL A 54 -3.25 -15.18 -8.35
N PRO A 55 -3.11 -16.49 -8.09
CA PRO A 55 -3.67 -17.10 -6.89
C PRO A 55 -3.13 -16.51 -5.59
N GLU A 56 -1.84 -16.15 -5.53
CA GLU A 56 -1.26 -15.50 -4.35
C GLU A 56 -1.88 -14.12 -4.09
N LEU A 57 -2.07 -13.31 -5.14
CA LEU A 57 -2.70 -12.01 -5.05
C LEU A 57 -4.16 -12.14 -4.59
N VAL A 58 -4.92 -13.05 -5.21
CA VAL A 58 -6.31 -13.32 -4.84
C VAL A 58 -6.42 -13.77 -3.39
N SER A 59 -5.54 -14.68 -2.94
CA SER A 59 -5.49 -15.13 -1.55
C SER A 59 -5.19 -13.96 -0.59
N THR A 60 -4.30 -13.06 -0.98
CA THR A 60 -3.99 -11.87 -0.17
C THR A 60 -5.18 -10.92 -0.09
N ILE A 61 -5.88 -10.67 -1.20
CA ILE A 61 -7.10 -9.85 -1.24
C ILE A 61 -8.19 -10.45 -0.35
N ASN A 62 -8.43 -11.76 -0.48
CA ASN A 62 -9.42 -12.46 0.32
C ASN A 62 -9.10 -12.38 1.82
N ALA A 63 -7.84 -12.58 2.19
CA ALA A 63 -7.42 -12.44 3.58
C ALA A 63 -7.63 -11.02 4.11
N ALA A 64 -7.29 -9.99 3.33
CA ALA A 64 -7.56 -8.61 3.71
C ALA A 64 -9.06 -8.36 3.94
N THR A 65 -9.91 -8.89 3.06
CA THR A 65 -11.37 -8.79 3.17
C THR A 65 -11.91 -9.50 4.41
N ILE A 66 -11.47 -10.74 4.66
CA ILE A 66 -11.87 -11.53 5.84
C ILE A 66 -11.51 -10.82 7.14
N HIS A 67 -10.35 -10.16 7.17
CA HIS A 67 -9.88 -9.41 8.34
C HIS A 67 -10.33 -7.92 8.33
N GLU A 68 -11.31 -7.57 7.50
CA GLU A 68 -11.89 -6.22 7.41
C GLU A 68 -10.83 -5.12 7.22
N LYS A 69 -9.80 -5.40 6.42
CA LYS A 69 -8.72 -4.46 6.14
C LYS A 69 -8.84 -3.90 4.74
N THR A 70 -8.67 -2.60 4.63
CA THR A 70 -8.50 -1.94 3.33
C THR A 70 -7.16 -2.32 2.71
N LEU A 71 -7.14 -2.66 1.44
CA LEU A 71 -5.92 -2.99 0.71
C LEU A 71 -5.58 -1.87 -0.28
N LEU A 72 -4.40 -1.27 -0.11
CA LEU A 72 -3.81 -0.31 -1.04
C LEU A 72 -2.70 -0.99 -1.84
N LEU A 73 -2.85 -1.03 -3.15
CA LEU A 73 -1.88 -1.60 -4.08
C LEU A 73 -1.10 -0.49 -4.79
N CYS A 74 0.19 -0.41 -4.52
CA CYS A 74 1.08 0.57 -5.13
C CYS A 74 1.71 0.01 -6.41
N HIS A 75 1.43 0.66 -7.52
CA HIS A 75 2.05 0.33 -8.80
C HIS A 75 3.27 1.22 -9.07
N ARG A 76 4.30 0.66 -9.74
CA ARG A 76 5.52 1.40 -10.13
C ARG A 76 6.25 2.08 -8.97
N LEU A 77 6.45 1.36 -7.87
CA LEU A 77 7.20 1.89 -6.72
C LEU A 77 8.63 2.33 -7.07
N SER A 78 9.25 1.73 -8.09
CA SER A 78 10.57 2.13 -8.59
C SER A 78 10.61 3.51 -9.24
N SER A 79 9.46 4.04 -9.65
CA SER A 79 9.31 5.39 -10.22
C SER A 79 8.83 6.41 -9.19
N PHE A 80 8.74 6.02 -7.92
CA PHE A 80 8.35 6.94 -6.87
C PHE A 80 9.49 7.95 -6.61
N PRO A 81 9.16 9.23 -6.42
CA PRO A 81 10.16 10.26 -6.20
C PRO A 81 10.96 10.00 -4.93
N GLY A 82 12.23 10.35 -4.96
CA GLY A 82 13.09 10.33 -3.79
C GLY A 82 12.62 11.32 -2.73
N ALA A 83 13.05 11.10 -1.48
CA ALA A 83 12.65 11.96 -0.37
C ALA A 83 13.11 13.42 -0.51
N ASP A 84 14.10 13.68 -1.34
CA ASP A 84 14.69 15.00 -1.56
C ASP A 84 14.22 15.68 -2.86
N GLU A 85 13.38 15.01 -3.63
CA GLU A 85 12.77 15.57 -4.83
C GLU A 85 11.57 16.45 -4.46
N GLU A 86 11.34 17.49 -5.26
CA GLU A 86 10.15 18.32 -5.18
C GLU A 86 9.40 18.22 -6.51
N LEU A 87 8.16 17.80 -6.46
CA LEU A 87 7.31 17.65 -7.63
C LEU A 87 6.34 18.82 -7.77
N SER A 88 6.06 19.17 -9.01
CA SER A 88 5.01 20.11 -9.40
C SER A 88 4.10 19.47 -10.44
N GLY A 89 2.86 19.93 -10.54
CA GLY A 89 1.87 19.40 -11.45
C GLY A 89 0.62 18.95 -10.73
N PHE A 90 0.07 17.81 -11.09
CA PHE A 90 -1.20 17.33 -10.56
C PHE A 90 -1.08 15.96 -9.93
N ILE A 91 -1.86 15.76 -8.86
CA ILE A 91 -2.18 14.45 -8.31
C ILE A 91 -3.61 14.16 -8.76
N ASP A 92 -3.76 13.23 -9.70
CA ASP A 92 -5.06 12.82 -10.21
C ASP A 92 -5.69 11.78 -9.28
N VAL A 93 -6.90 12.05 -8.84
CA VAL A 93 -7.68 11.13 -8.01
C VAL A 93 -8.89 10.66 -8.82
N TRP A 94 -8.93 9.38 -9.15
CA TRP A 94 -10.04 8.79 -9.86
C TRP A 94 -11.08 8.27 -8.88
N TRP A 95 -12.20 8.98 -8.77
CA TRP A 95 -13.32 8.56 -7.95
C TRP A 95 -14.25 7.68 -8.77
N ILE A 96 -14.02 6.37 -8.69
CA ILE A 96 -14.78 5.44 -9.53
C ILE A 96 -16.07 5.00 -8.83
N ILE A 97 -16.01 4.48 -7.62
CA ILE A 97 -17.19 4.07 -6.81
C ILE A 97 -16.77 4.16 -5.33
N ARG A 98 -17.69 4.28 -4.43
CA ARG A 98 -17.68 4.26 -2.95
C ARG A 98 -16.37 4.59 -2.18
N ASP A 99 -15.20 4.16 -2.65
CA ASP A 99 -13.91 4.28 -1.93
C ASP A 99 -13.11 5.56 -2.28
N GLY A 100 -13.69 6.47 -3.05
CA GLY A 100 -13.02 7.71 -3.45
C GLY A 100 -12.56 8.56 -2.27
N GLY A 101 -13.23 8.48 -1.13
CA GLY A 101 -12.86 9.20 0.08
C GLY A 101 -11.48 8.84 0.61
N LEU A 102 -11.11 7.55 0.61
CA LEU A 102 -9.78 7.11 1.03
C LEU A 102 -8.71 7.59 0.05
N MET A 103 -8.95 7.49 -1.26
CA MET A 103 -8.01 7.98 -2.28
C MET A 103 -7.79 9.48 -2.19
N LEU A 104 -8.85 10.24 -1.95
CA LEU A 104 -8.77 11.68 -1.73
C LEU A 104 -7.98 12.01 -0.46
N LEU A 105 -8.21 11.28 0.63
CA LEU A 105 -7.44 11.42 1.87
C LEU A 105 -5.96 11.14 1.63
N MET A 106 -5.62 10.07 0.91
CA MET A 106 -4.25 9.73 0.57
C MET A 106 -3.57 10.83 -0.24
N ALA A 107 -4.24 11.34 -1.27
CA ALA A 107 -3.73 12.44 -2.07
C ALA A 107 -3.55 13.73 -1.24
N HIS A 108 -4.48 14.02 -0.33
CA HIS A 108 -4.37 15.13 0.60
C HIS A 108 -3.16 14.98 1.55
N LEU A 109 -2.93 13.78 2.08
CA LEU A 109 -1.77 13.49 2.94
C LEU A 109 -0.46 13.59 2.17
N MET A 110 -0.43 13.12 0.92
CA MET A 110 0.74 13.27 0.05
C MET A 110 1.10 14.75 -0.13
N ARG A 111 0.15 15.62 -0.41
CA ARG A 111 0.39 17.07 -0.54
C ARG A 111 0.96 17.71 0.73
N LYS A 112 0.77 17.15 1.90
CA LYS A 112 1.41 17.65 3.14
C LYS A 112 2.91 17.35 3.21
N HIS A 113 3.36 16.37 2.44
CA HIS A 113 4.78 16.04 2.36
C HIS A 113 5.50 16.99 1.38
N ARG A 114 6.74 17.37 1.68
CA ARG A 114 7.52 18.33 0.89
C ARG A 114 7.63 17.98 -0.59
N VAL A 115 7.76 16.69 -0.89
CA VAL A 115 7.88 16.18 -2.27
C VAL A 115 6.68 16.56 -3.13
N TRP A 116 5.47 16.54 -2.58
CA TRP A 116 4.21 16.70 -3.29
C TRP A 116 3.50 18.03 -3.02
N ARG A 117 4.12 18.90 -2.21
CA ARG A 117 3.50 20.17 -1.80
C ARG A 117 3.20 21.09 -2.97
N GLY A 118 4.03 21.02 -4.03
CA GLY A 118 3.85 21.81 -5.26
C GLY A 118 2.81 21.25 -6.23
N CYS A 119 2.15 20.13 -5.89
CA CYS A 119 1.14 19.52 -6.75
C CYS A 119 -0.27 19.96 -6.39
N ASP A 120 -1.12 20.18 -7.39
CA ASP A 120 -2.54 20.39 -7.22
C ASP A 120 -3.33 19.09 -7.31
N LEU A 121 -4.48 19.04 -6.60
CA LEU A 121 -5.39 17.89 -6.68
C LEU A 121 -6.35 18.09 -7.86
N ARG A 122 -6.54 17.01 -8.63
CA ARG A 122 -7.52 16.96 -9.71
C ARG A 122 -8.38 15.70 -9.55
N LEU A 123 -9.70 15.87 -9.59
CA LEU A 123 -10.73 14.83 -9.52
C LEU A 123 -11.28 14.54 -10.91
#